data_f0afbb05135bf7397c76d19b3abf6aea
#
_entry.id   f0afbb05135bf7397c76d19b3abf6aea
#
_cell.length_a   1.000
_cell.length_b   1.000
_cell.length_c   1.000
_cell.angle_alpha   90.00
_cell.angle_beta   90.00
_cell.angle_gamma   90.00
#
_symmetry.space_group_name_H-M   'P 1'
#
loop_
_entity.id
_entity.type
_entity.pdbx_description
1 polymer ?
#
loop_
_entity_poly.entity_id
_entity_poly.type
_entity_poly.pdbx_seq_one_letter_code
_entity_poly.pdbx_strand_id
1 'polypeptide(L)'
;MCVGTCTRILGPCLLILGFLSITANILLLFPNWEWCYLSLGQISKRAMLMPGVWGGGLLVFPAAIQITGIGWRWKYFSSSGTCCKMFLSILLSGLALLGSATCFILSGSGLTEGPLCLYNSTLNHNKVQQWGYPFLEMDYPVFNHGVQNYLYDPSLWNSVCIKPQNIVGWNVYFFSSLLVVSMVEMVLAALQIINGCFGCVCGLCEQKK
;
A
#
# COMPACT_ATOMS: atom_id res chain seq x y z
N MET A 1 -2.88 -11.79 30.20
CA MET A 1 -1.42 -11.79 29.87
C MET A 1 -1.13 -11.82 28.35
N CYS A 2 -2.02 -12.24 27.48
CA CYS A 2 -1.77 -12.26 26.02
C CYS A 2 -1.72 -10.87 25.38
N VAL A 3 -2.45 -9.88 25.90
CA VAL A 3 -2.58 -8.53 25.33
C VAL A 3 -1.23 -7.82 25.20
N GLY A 4 -0.40 -7.86 26.24
CA GLY A 4 0.90 -7.18 26.22
C GLY A 4 1.94 -7.83 25.30
N THR A 5 1.93 -9.15 25.16
CA THR A 5 2.85 -9.87 24.27
C THR A 5 2.50 -9.63 22.81
N CYS A 6 1.21 -9.64 22.46
CA CYS A 6 0.70 -9.35 21.14
C CYS A 6 1.09 -7.92 20.69
N THR A 7 0.83 -6.92 21.53
CA THR A 7 1.17 -5.52 21.30
C THR A 7 2.69 -5.32 21.06
N ARG A 8 3.52 -6.08 21.74
CA ARG A 8 4.98 -5.99 21.62
C ARG A 8 5.51 -6.42 20.24
N ILE A 9 4.80 -7.30 19.56
CA ILE A 9 5.16 -7.81 18.23
C ILE A 9 4.51 -6.96 17.12
N LEU A 10 3.22 -6.61 17.29
CA LEU A 10 2.45 -5.89 16.27
C LEU A 10 3.05 -4.52 15.94
N GLY A 11 3.52 -3.77 16.93
CA GLY A 11 4.08 -2.44 16.73
C GLY A 11 5.28 -2.42 15.79
N PRO A 12 6.37 -3.14 16.09
CA PRO A 12 7.53 -3.21 15.21
C PRO A 12 7.21 -3.77 13.81
N CYS A 13 6.31 -4.75 13.71
CA CYS A 13 5.89 -5.27 12.40
C CYS A 13 5.23 -4.18 11.55
N LEU A 14 4.32 -3.40 12.11
CA LEU A 14 3.68 -2.28 11.41
C LEU A 14 4.69 -1.19 11.02
N LEU A 15 5.71 -0.92 11.84
CA LEU A 15 6.77 0.02 11.48
C LEU A 15 7.55 -0.45 10.25
N ILE A 16 7.97 -1.71 10.22
CA ILE A 16 8.71 -2.28 9.08
C ILE A 16 7.86 -2.24 7.82
N LEU A 17 6.59 -2.65 7.90
CA LEU A 17 5.68 -2.65 6.76
C LEU A 17 5.44 -1.22 6.23
N GLY A 18 5.26 -0.24 7.12
CA GLY A 18 5.11 1.16 6.74
C GLY A 18 6.35 1.70 6.00
N PHE A 19 7.57 1.34 6.43
CA PHE A 19 8.79 1.68 5.69
C PHE A 19 8.85 0.98 4.33
N LEU A 20 8.47 -0.28 4.24
CA LEU A 20 8.42 -1.01 2.96
C LEU A 20 7.40 -0.38 2.01
N SER A 21 6.22 0.03 2.52
CA SER A 21 5.19 0.70 1.73
C SER A 21 5.67 2.03 1.15
N ILE A 22 6.33 2.87 1.96
CA ILE A 22 6.93 4.12 1.51
C ILE A 22 8.00 3.86 0.45
N THR A 23 8.90 2.92 0.71
CA THR A 23 10.01 2.59 -0.20
C THR A 23 9.48 2.09 -1.54
N ALA A 24 8.53 1.16 -1.54
CA ALA A 24 7.92 0.64 -2.77
C ALA A 24 7.25 1.76 -3.59
N ASN A 25 6.58 2.69 -2.93
CA ASN A 25 5.94 3.81 -3.62
C ASN A 25 6.95 4.82 -4.17
N ILE A 26 8.03 5.10 -3.44
CA ILE A 26 9.11 5.96 -3.96
C ILE A 26 9.72 5.32 -5.20
N LEU A 27 9.97 4.02 -5.20
CA LEU A 27 10.51 3.31 -6.36
C LEU A 27 9.56 3.34 -7.57
N LEU A 28 8.24 3.36 -7.35
CA LEU A 28 7.26 3.58 -8.43
C LEU A 28 7.38 4.94 -9.11
N LEU A 29 7.83 5.97 -8.38
CA LEU A 29 8.04 7.31 -8.94
C LEU A 29 9.33 7.43 -9.76
N PHE A 30 10.27 6.50 -9.60
CA PHE A 30 11.57 6.53 -10.28
C PHE A 30 11.81 5.26 -11.10
N PRO A 31 11.09 5.07 -12.22
CA PRO A 31 11.32 3.92 -13.08
C PRO A 31 12.74 3.94 -13.61
N ASN A 32 13.46 2.84 -13.46
CA ASN A 32 14.88 2.69 -13.83
C ASN A 32 15.82 3.73 -13.20
N TRP A 33 15.44 4.34 -12.07
CA TRP A 33 16.19 5.40 -11.38
C TRP A 33 16.33 6.71 -12.18
N GLU A 34 15.49 6.93 -13.19
CA GLU A 34 15.52 8.14 -14.03
C GLU A 34 14.53 9.21 -13.49
N TRP A 35 15.05 10.40 -13.22
CA TRP A 35 14.25 11.56 -12.75
C TRP A 35 13.44 12.22 -13.88
N CYS A 36 13.85 11.98 -15.12
CA CYS A 36 13.28 12.64 -16.30
C CYS A 36 11.78 12.37 -16.43
N TYR A 37 11.34 11.14 -16.18
CA TYR A 37 9.94 10.77 -16.30
C TYR A 37 9.03 11.44 -15.26
N LEU A 38 9.55 11.65 -14.04
CA LEU A 38 8.83 12.37 -13.00
C LEU A 38 8.67 13.85 -13.36
N SER A 39 9.74 14.50 -13.83
CA SER A 39 9.73 15.92 -14.20
C SER A 39 8.85 16.22 -15.41
N LEU A 40 8.70 15.27 -16.33
CA LEU A 40 7.84 15.37 -17.51
C LEU A 40 6.39 14.93 -17.25
N GLY A 41 6.07 14.47 -16.03
CA GLY A 41 4.74 13.97 -15.70
C GLY A 41 4.36 12.65 -16.40
N GLN A 42 5.36 11.88 -16.86
CA GLN A 42 5.20 10.63 -17.61
C GLN A 42 5.14 9.41 -16.70
N ILE A 43 4.49 9.55 -15.55
CA ILE A 43 4.29 8.51 -14.54
C ILE A 43 2.79 8.28 -14.36
N SER A 44 2.40 7.06 -14.00
CA SER A 44 0.99 6.74 -13.81
C SER A 44 0.36 7.64 -12.73
N LYS A 45 -0.84 8.13 -12.98
CA LYS A 45 -1.58 9.00 -12.03
C LYS A 45 -1.75 8.34 -10.67
N ARG A 46 -1.89 7.02 -10.63
CA ARG A 46 -2.04 6.25 -9.38
C ARG A 46 -0.75 6.23 -8.56
N ALA A 47 0.40 6.13 -9.20
CA ALA A 47 1.69 6.23 -8.51
C ALA A 47 1.93 7.65 -7.96
N MET A 48 1.51 8.69 -8.70
CA MET A 48 1.60 10.10 -8.26
C MET A 48 0.72 10.42 -7.04
N LEU A 49 -0.37 9.71 -6.80
CA LEU A 49 -1.17 9.84 -5.58
C LEU A 49 -0.43 9.34 -4.34
N MET A 50 0.71 8.69 -4.50
CA MET A 50 1.58 8.18 -3.42
C MET A 50 0.83 7.38 -2.34
N PRO A 51 0.01 6.39 -2.71
CA PRO A 51 -0.83 5.67 -1.74
C PRO A 51 0.00 4.96 -0.66
N GLY A 52 1.18 4.45 -1.00
CA GLY A 52 2.10 3.82 -0.07
C GLY A 52 2.71 4.79 0.93
N VAL A 53 2.94 6.07 0.55
CA VAL A 53 3.47 7.09 1.46
C VAL A 53 2.40 7.54 2.44
N TRP A 54 1.23 7.95 1.97
CA TRP A 54 0.16 8.45 2.84
C TRP A 54 -0.57 7.33 3.56
N GLY A 55 -1.09 6.34 2.82
CA GLY A 55 -1.95 5.29 3.34
C GLY A 55 -1.17 4.25 4.13
N GLY A 56 -0.17 3.61 3.51
CA GLY A 56 0.63 2.57 4.14
C GLY A 56 1.73 3.09 5.08
N GLY A 57 2.15 4.36 4.95
CA GLY A 57 3.22 4.95 5.76
C GLY A 57 2.69 5.91 6.83
N LEU A 58 2.42 7.17 6.44
CA LEU A 58 2.16 8.27 7.38
C LEU A 58 0.96 8.01 8.32
N LEU A 59 -0.07 7.33 7.87
CA LEU A 59 -1.22 7.00 8.70
C LEU A 59 -0.97 5.77 9.59
N VAL A 60 -0.07 4.89 9.20
CA VAL A 60 0.27 3.68 9.97
C VAL A 60 1.31 3.97 11.06
N PHE A 61 2.27 4.86 10.82
CA PHE A 61 3.34 5.17 11.78
C PHE A 61 2.87 5.62 13.17
N PRO A 62 1.92 6.55 13.32
CA PRO A 62 1.45 6.96 14.64
C PRO A 62 0.92 5.79 15.47
N ALA A 63 0.14 4.90 14.83
CA ALA A 63 -0.35 3.69 15.45
C ALA A 63 0.80 2.77 15.86
N ALA A 64 1.70 2.49 14.94
CA ALA A 64 2.83 1.59 15.15
C ALA A 64 3.77 2.09 16.27
N ILE A 65 4.09 3.38 16.31
CA ILE A 65 4.92 3.99 17.36
C ILE A 65 4.23 3.88 18.71
N GLN A 66 2.95 4.20 18.79
CA GLN A 66 2.20 4.13 20.04
C GLN A 66 2.08 2.69 20.54
N ILE A 67 1.73 1.73 19.66
CA ILE A 67 1.62 0.31 19.99
C ILE A 67 2.96 -0.21 20.52
N THR A 68 4.07 0.14 19.85
CA THR A 68 5.42 -0.20 20.29
C THR A 68 5.71 0.37 21.66
N GLY A 69 5.41 1.65 21.89
CA GLY A 69 5.60 2.33 23.17
C GLY A 69 4.82 1.69 24.32
N ILE A 70 3.57 1.27 24.07
CA ILE A 70 2.76 0.56 25.05
C ILE A 70 3.36 -0.83 25.32
N GLY A 71 3.71 -1.59 24.29
CA GLY A 71 4.27 -2.94 24.42
C GLY A 71 5.56 -3.02 25.22
N TRP A 72 6.44 -2.03 25.09
CA TRP A 72 7.72 -1.97 25.81
C TRP A 72 7.59 -1.44 27.22
N ARG A 73 6.62 -0.53 27.50
CA ARG A 73 6.39 0.08 28.82
C ARG A 73 5.41 -0.69 29.70
N TRP A 74 4.83 -1.77 29.24
CA TRP A 74 3.81 -2.54 29.99
C TRP A 74 4.26 -2.96 31.40
N LYS A 75 5.55 -3.19 31.61
CA LYS A 75 6.11 -3.54 32.92
C LYS A 75 6.13 -2.38 33.94
N TYR A 76 6.06 -1.12 33.49
CA TYR A 76 6.20 0.07 34.33
C TYR A 76 4.88 0.83 34.59
N PHE A 77 3.80 0.40 33.98
CA PHE A 77 2.54 1.13 34.06
C PHE A 77 1.61 0.56 35.12
N SER A 78 1.71 1.14 36.33
CA SER A 78 0.70 1.08 37.38
C SER A 78 -0.49 1.98 37.03
N SER A 79 -1.62 1.36 36.92
CA SER A 79 -2.99 1.71 37.30
C SER A 79 -3.72 2.98 36.76
N SER A 80 -3.14 4.10 36.50
CA SER A 80 -3.97 5.33 36.38
C SER A 80 -4.13 5.95 34.98
N GLY A 81 -3.73 5.30 33.91
CA GLY A 81 -3.84 5.87 32.55
C GLY A 81 -3.99 4.82 31.46
N THR A 82 -4.16 3.57 31.84
CA THR A 82 -4.12 2.42 30.93
C THR A 82 -5.29 2.43 29.95
N CYS A 83 -6.51 2.73 30.43
CA CYS A 83 -7.71 2.75 29.59
C CYS A 83 -7.66 3.85 28.51
N CYS A 84 -7.22 5.07 28.87
CA CYS A 84 -7.10 6.18 27.92
C CYS A 84 -6.06 5.89 26.82
N LYS A 85 -4.95 5.25 27.18
CA LYS A 85 -3.91 4.85 26.22
C LYS A 85 -4.36 3.71 25.31
N MET A 86 -5.13 2.76 25.84
CA MET A 86 -5.72 1.70 25.04
C MET A 86 -6.76 2.26 24.06
N PHE A 87 -7.60 3.21 24.53
CA PHE A 87 -8.57 3.89 23.67
C PHE A 87 -7.88 4.67 22.54
N LEU A 88 -6.82 5.43 22.85
CA LEU A 88 -6.04 6.13 21.84
C LEU A 88 -5.39 5.14 20.86
N SER A 89 -4.92 3.98 21.32
CA SER A 89 -4.40 2.92 20.46
C SER A 89 -5.45 2.39 19.49
N ILE A 90 -6.69 2.23 19.94
CA ILE A 90 -7.82 1.81 19.08
C ILE A 90 -8.08 2.85 18.00
N LEU A 91 -8.14 4.14 18.36
CA LEU A 91 -8.37 5.23 17.41
C LEU A 91 -7.26 5.29 16.34
N LEU A 92 -6.01 5.25 16.76
CA LEU A 92 -4.87 5.27 15.82
C LEU A 92 -4.81 4.02 14.96
N SER A 93 -5.14 2.85 15.50
CA SER A 93 -5.24 1.62 14.70
C SER A 93 -6.40 1.68 13.70
N GLY A 94 -7.50 2.35 14.04
CA GLY A 94 -8.58 2.66 13.12
C GLY A 94 -8.12 3.54 11.95
N LEU A 95 -7.33 4.58 12.22
CA LEU A 95 -6.72 5.41 11.17
C LEU A 95 -5.73 4.62 10.31
N ALA A 96 -4.92 3.76 10.91
CA ALA A 96 -4.02 2.88 10.19
C ALA A 96 -4.78 1.90 9.27
N LEU A 97 -5.90 1.35 9.75
CA LEU A 97 -6.76 0.47 8.96
C LEU A 97 -7.35 1.20 7.75
N LEU A 98 -7.85 2.42 7.93
CA LEU A 98 -8.37 3.23 6.82
C LEU A 98 -7.27 3.61 5.83
N GLY A 99 -6.09 3.98 6.31
CA GLY A 99 -4.93 4.29 5.48
C GLY A 99 -4.48 3.10 4.64
N SER A 100 -4.29 1.95 5.25
CA SER A 100 -3.90 0.73 4.55
C SER A 100 -4.97 0.24 3.57
N ALA A 101 -6.26 0.37 3.90
CA ALA A 101 -7.35 0.07 2.98
C ALA A 101 -7.34 0.99 1.75
N THR A 102 -7.10 2.28 1.94
CA THR A 102 -6.95 3.24 0.83
C THR A 102 -5.74 2.89 -0.04
N CYS A 103 -4.59 2.55 0.57
CA CYS A 103 -3.40 2.09 -0.13
C CYS A 103 -3.69 0.83 -0.96
N PHE A 104 -4.42 -0.13 -0.39
CA PHE A 104 -4.81 -1.37 -1.06
C PHE A 104 -5.68 -1.09 -2.30
N ILE A 105 -6.72 -0.27 -2.18
CA ILE A 105 -7.63 0.05 -3.28
C ILE A 105 -6.88 0.80 -4.41
N LEU A 106 -6.09 1.81 -4.07
CA LEU A 106 -5.35 2.60 -5.05
C LEU A 106 -4.25 1.79 -5.74
N SER A 107 -3.60 0.89 -5.03
CA SER A 107 -2.59 -0.01 -5.60
C SER A 107 -3.24 -1.05 -6.52
N GLY A 108 -4.41 -1.58 -6.15
CA GLY A 108 -5.22 -2.45 -7.01
C GLY A 108 -5.64 -1.75 -8.29
N SER A 109 -6.15 -0.51 -8.19
CA SER A 109 -6.49 0.30 -9.37
C SER A 109 -5.26 0.58 -10.24
N GLY A 110 -4.10 0.88 -9.63
CA GLY A 110 -2.85 1.09 -10.38
C GLY A 110 -2.37 -0.15 -11.12
N LEU A 111 -2.62 -1.33 -10.54
CA LEU A 111 -2.30 -2.60 -11.17
C LEU A 111 -3.25 -2.93 -12.32
N THR A 112 -4.55 -2.61 -12.22
CA THR A 112 -5.52 -2.87 -13.28
C THR A 112 -5.42 -1.89 -14.44
N GLU A 113 -5.14 -0.60 -14.17
CA GLU A 113 -4.96 0.43 -15.19
C GLU A 113 -3.64 0.25 -15.97
N GLY A 114 -2.62 -0.34 -15.33
CA GLY A 114 -1.29 -0.52 -15.90
C GLY A 114 -0.43 0.75 -15.87
N PRO A 115 0.81 0.68 -16.41
CA PRO A 115 1.71 1.81 -16.47
C PRO A 115 1.37 2.80 -17.57
N LEU A 116 1.70 4.07 -17.35
CA LEU A 116 1.77 5.07 -18.41
C LEU A 116 3.06 4.86 -19.20
N CYS A 117 2.96 4.62 -20.51
CA CYS A 117 4.13 4.42 -21.36
C CYS A 117 3.93 4.96 -22.79
N LEU A 118 5.04 5.08 -23.51
CA LEU A 118 5.03 5.36 -24.94
C LEU A 118 4.77 4.07 -25.70
N TYR A 119 3.70 4.02 -26.49
CA TYR A 119 3.33 2.86 -27.28
C TYR A 119 2.94 3.25 -28.72
N ASN A 120 2.96 2.27 -29.63
CA ASN A 120 2.51 2.47 -30.99
C ASN A 120 0.98 2.34 -31.07
N SER A 121 0.31 3.42 -31.41
CA SER A 121 -1.13 3.44 -31.73
C SER A 121 -1.31 3.43 -33.24
N THR A 122 -2.27 2.67 -33.74
CA THR A 122 -2.70 2.71 -35.15
C THR A 122 -3.87 3.67 -35.30
N LEU A 123 -3.58 4.90 -35.69
CA LEU A 123 -4.61 5.89 -36.02
C LEU A 123 -4.67 6.03 -37.56
N ASN A 124 -5.83 5.75 -38.17
CA ASN A 124 -6.03 5.91 -39.64
C ASN A 124 -4.96 5.23 -40.51
N HIS A 125 -4.63 3.96 -40.24
CA HIS A 125 -3.59 3.18 -40.93
C HIS A 125 -2.14 3.66 -40.76
N ASN A 126 -1.88 4.73 -40.02
CA ASN A 126 -0.55 5.20 -39.69
C ASN A 126 -0.17 4.79 -38.26
N LYS A 127 1.06 4.27 -38.07
CA LYS A 127 1.62 4.00 -36.75
C LYS A 127 2.10 5.33 -36.17
N VAL A 128 1.43 5.79 -35.12
CA VAL A 128 1.79 7.00 -34.37
C VAL A 128 2.21 6.60 -32.97
N GLN A 129 3.34 7.12 -32.50
CA GLN A 129 3.78 6.94 -31.11
C GLN A 129 3.10 7.96 -30.22
N GLN A 130 2.42 7.48 -29.18
CA GLN A 130 1.76 8.33 -28.20
C GLN A 130 1.98 7.83 -26.76
N TRP A 131 1.93 8.77 -25.82
CA TRP A 131 1.90 8.46 -24.38
C TRP A 131 0.48 8.18 -23.93
N GLY A 132 0.26 7.06 -23.24
CA GLY A 132 -1.06 6.69 -22.73
C GLY A 132 -1.01 5.40 -21.92
N TYR A 133 -2.19 4.89 -21.61
CA TYR A 133 -2.39 3.64 -20.88
C TYR A 133 -2.76 2.54 -21.87
N PRO A 134 -1.81 1.82 -22.46
CA PRO A 134 -2.11 0.86 -23.53
C PRO A 134 -3.06 -0.26 -23.07
N PHE A 135 -3.02 -0.63 -21.79
CA PHE A 135 -3.85 -1.72 -21.24
C PHE A 135 -5.26 -1.27 -20.85
N LEU A 136 -5.49 0.04 -20.70
CA LEU A 136 -6.81 0.61 -20.41
C LEU A 136 -7.55 1.02 -21.69
N GLU A 137 -6.80 1.57 -22.67
CA GLU A 137 -7.34 2.11 -23.92
C GLU A 137 -7.42 1.08 -25.06
N MET A 138 -6.96 -0.15 -24.81
CA MET A 138 -6.97 -1.21 -25.83
C MET A 138 -8.38 -1.74 -26.06
N ASP A 139 -9.15 -1.00 -26.84
CA ASP A 139 -10.13 -1.53 -27.76
C ASP A 139 -9.34 -2.08 -28.99
N TYR A 140 -8.54 -3.14 -28.77
CA TYR A 140 -7.83 -3.76 -29.88
C TYR A 140 -8.79 -4.62 -30.69
N PRO A 141 -9.14 -4.22 -31.93
CA PRO A 141 -9.93 -5.05 -32.84
C PRO A 141 -9.16 -6.27 -33.36
N VAL A 142 -7.91 -6.48 -32.95
CA VAL A 142 -7.01 -7.53 -33.51
C VAL A 142 -6.99 -8.80 -32.67
N PHE A 143 -7.48 -8.82 -31.46
CA PHE A 143 -7.52 -10.04 -30.66
C PHE A 143 -8.91 -10.64 -30.59
N ASN A 144 -9.26 -11.47 -31.58
CA ASN A 144 -10.43 -12.35 -31.61
C ASN A 144 -10.40 -13.48 -30.55
N HIS A 145 -9.57 -13.38 -29.52
CA HIS A 145 -9.51 -14.31 -28.41
C HIS A 145 -9.50 -13.51 -27.12
N GLY A 146 -10.62 -13.52 -26.41
CA GLY A 146 -10.86 -13.11 -25.03
C GLY A 146 -9.92 -12.06 -24.44
N VAL A 147 -10.44 -11.08 -23.70
CA VAL A 147 -9.69 -10.05 -22.99
C VAL A 147 -8.55 -10.70 -22.20
N GLN A 148 -7.37 -10.78 -22.81
CA GLN A 148 -6.18 -11.37 -22.20
C GLN A 148 -5.58 -10.29 -21.28
N ASN A 149 -5.80 -10.43 -19.99
CA ASN A 149 -5.29 -9.51 -19.00
C ASN A 149 -3.75 -9.60 -19.01
N TYR A 150 -3.07 -8.47 -19.25
CA TYR A 150 -1.61 -8.37 -19.33
C TYR A 150 -0.88 -8.95 -18.10
N LEU A 151 -1.58 -9.06 -16.96
CA LEU A 151 -1.02 -9.65 -15.74
C LEU A 151 -0.73 -11.15 -15.88
N TYR A 152 -1.46 -11.84 -16.76
CA TYR A 152 -1.29 -13.28 -16.99
C TYR A 152 -0.40 -13.62 -18.19
N ASP A 153 -0.03 -12.61 -19.00
CA ASP A 153 0.83 -12.80 -20.18
C ASP A 153 2.11 -11.94 -20.11
N PRO A 154 3.21 -12.49 -19.57
CA PRO A 154 4.50 -11.79 -19.48
C PRO A 154 5.10 -11.39 -20.83
N SER A 155 4.66 -12.00 -21.95
CA SER A 155 5.16 -11.66 -23.29
C SER A 155 4.78 -10.24 -23.70
N LEU A 156 3.65 -9.73 -23.19
CA LEU A 156 3.17 -8.37 -23.44
C LEU A 156 3.99 -7.30 -22.70
N TRP A 157 4.72 -7.67 -21.66
CA TRP A 157 5.44 -6.70 -20.82
C TRP A 157 6.58 -5.99 -21.55
N ASN A 158 7.20 -6.68 -22.50
CA ASN A 158 8.33 -6.12 -23.25
C ASN A 158 7.96 -5.69 -24.68
N SER A 159 6.77 -6.05 -25.17
CA SER A 159 6.37 -5.82 -26.55
C SER A 159 5.52 -4.57 -26.73
N VAL A 160 4.74 -4.17 -25.74
CA VAL A 160 3.74 -3.10 -25.85
C VAL A 160 4.37 -1.73 -25.56
N CYS A 161 5.09 -1.59 -24.45
CA CYS A 161 5.70 -0.32 -24.02
C CYS A 161 7.11 -0.17 -24.60
N ILE A 162 7.37 0.95 -25.29
CA ILE A 162 8.66 1.28 -25.88
C ILE A 162 9.55 2.01 -24.87
N LYS A 163 8.97 2.97 -24.15
CA LYS A 163 9.65 3.76 -23.11
C LYS A 163 8.70 4.02 -21.93
N PRO A 164 9.19 3.97 -20.68
CA PRO A 164 10.49 3.43 -20.23
C PRO A 164 10.63 1.92 -20.48
N GLN A 165 11.86 1.43 -20.60
CA GLN A 165 12.10 -0.01 -20.75
C GLN A 165 11.68 -0.74 -19.47
N ASN A 166 11.07 -1.93 -19.59
CA ASN A 166 10.60 -2.77 -18.48
C ASN A 166 9.62 -2.10 -17.52
N ILE A 167 8.97 -1.00 -17.91
CA ILE A 167 8.05 -0.24 -17.04
C ILE A 167 6.87 -1.10 -16.56
N VAL A 168 6.40 -2.04 -17.41
CA VAL A 168 5.28 -2.92 -17.05
C VAL A 168 5.67 -3.84 -15.90
N GLY A 169 6.80 -4.52 -15.99
CA GLY A 169 7.31 -5.38 -14.93
C GLY A 169 7.59 -4.59 -13.64
N TRP A 170 8.16 -3.39 -13.75
CA TRP A 170 8.41 -2.48 -12.64
C TRP A 170 7.10 -2.10 -11.91
N ASN A 171 6.09 -1.71 -12.67
CA ASN A 171 4.78 -1.34 -12.17
C ASN A 171 4.08 -2.53 -11.49
N VAL A 172 4.03 -3.69 -12.14
CA VAL A 172 3.43 -4.91 -11.59
C VAL A 172 4.11 -5.31 -10.28
N TYR A 173 5.44 -5.31 -10.23
CA TYR A 173 6.18 -5.71 -9.04
C TYR A 173 5.87 -4.81 -7.83
N PHE A 174 5.95 -3.49 -8.00
CA PHE A 174 5.78 -2.58 -6.87
C PHE A 174 4.33 -2.40 -6.44
N PHE A 175 3.37 -2.36 -7.38
CA PHE A 175 1.96 -2.33 -6.98
C PHE A 175 1.50 -3.64 -6.34
N SER A 176 1.98 -4.79 -6.80
CA SER A 176 1.71 -6.07 -6.12
C SER A 176 2.33 -6.11 -4.73
N SER A 177 3.55 -5.59 -4.57
CA SER A 177 4.19 -5.46 -3.26
C SER A 177 3.37 -4.55 -2.32
N LEU A 178 2.88 -3.40 -2.81
CA LEU A 178 2.01 -2.51 -2.04
C LEU A 178 0.70 -3.18 -1.64
N LEU A 179 0.08 -3.97 -2.54
CA LEU A 179 -1.12 -4.74 -2.24
C LEU A 179 -0.90 -5.73 -1.09
N VAL A 180 0.18 -6.50 -1.15
CA VAL A 180 0.50 -7.48 -0.11
C VAL A 180 0.80 -6.79 1.22
N VAL A 181 1.63 -5.74 1.20
CA VAL A 181 1.99 -4.98 2.41
C VAL A 181 0.76 -4.36 3.05
N SER A 182 -0.07 -3.65 2.28
CA SER A 182 -1.28 -3.00 2.80
C SER A 182 -2.31 -4.01 3.31
N MET A 183 -2.43 -5.18 2.69
CA MET A 183 -3.28 -6.27 3.20
C MET A 183 -2.81 -6.75 4.58
N VAL A 184 -1.51 -6.96 4.75
CA VAL A 184 -0.94 -7.37 6.04
C VAL A 184 -1.12 -6.26 7.08
N GLU A 185 -0.90 -4.99 6.73
CA GLU A 185 -1.14 -3.84 7.60
C GLU A 185 -2.60 -3.78 8.09
N MET A 186 -3.57 -4.00 7.19
CA MET A 186 -5.00 -4.05 7.57
C MET A 186 -5.28 -5.14 8.59
N VAL A 187 -4.73 -6.34 8.39
CA VAL A 187 -4.91 -7.46 9.32
C VAL A 187 -4.30 -7.13 10.69
N LEU A 188 -3.08 -6.59 10.71
CA LEU A 188 -2.40 -6.24 11.96
C LEU A 188 -3.11 -5.10 12.70
N ALA A 189 -3.60 -4.08 11.98
CA ALA A 189 -4.38 -3.00 12.56
C ALA A 189 -5.71 -3.49 13.15
N ALA A 190 -6.41 -4.39 12.45
CA ALA A 190 -7.64 -5.01 12.94
C ALA A 190 -7.38 -5.84 14.20
N LEU A 191 -6.33 -6.65 14.20
CA LEU A 191 -5.92 -7.41 15.40
C LEU A 191 -5.61 -6.51 16.58
N GLN A 192 -4.97 -5.36 16.35
CA GLN A 192 -4.69 -4.40 17.41
C GLN A 192 -5.97 -3.74 17.96
N ILE A 193 -6.94 -3.44 17.11
CA ILE A 193 -8.25 -2.92 17.56
C ILE A 193 -8.92 -3.93 18.49
N ILE A 194 -8.99 -5.19 18.10
CA ILE A 194 -9.57 -6.27 18.91
C ILE A 194 -8.81 -6.39 20.23
N ASN A 195 -7.48 -6.43 20.17
CA ASN A 195 -6.61 -6.52 21.34
C ASN A 195 -6.78 -5.31 22.28
N GLY A 196 -6.95 -4.10 21.74
CA GLY A 196 -7.21 -2.89 22.48
C GLY A 196 -8.58 -2.90 23.17
N CYS A 197 -9.62 -3.41 22.50
CA CYS A 197 -10.95 -3.57 23.08
C CYS A 197 -10.92 -4.51 24.28
N PHE A 198 -10.28 -5.67 24.15
CA PHE A 198 -10.10 -6.58 25.29
C PHE A 198 -9.32 -5.93 26.44
N GLY A 199 -8.27 -5.16 26.13
CA GLY A 199 -7.49 -4.42 27.12
C GLY A 199 -8.30 -3.39 27.89
N CYS A 200 -9.22 -2.67 27.21
CA CYS A 200 -10.14 -1.72 27.86
C CYS A 200 -11.13 -2.44 28.77
N VAL A 201 -11.76 -3.51 28.33
CA VAL A 201 -12.74 -4.26 29.11
C VAL A 201 -12.09 -4.88 30.37
N CYS A 202 -10.95 -5.53 30.21
CA CYS A 202 -10.22 -6.11 31.34
C CYS A 202 -9.74 -5.03 32.33
N GLY A 203 -9.24 -3.88 31.84
CA GLY A 203 -8.81 -2.77 32.68
C GLY A 203 -9.95 -2.12 33.49
N LEU A 204 -11.16 -2.08 32.94
CA LEU A 204 -12.35 -1.61 33.67
C LEU A 204 -12.80 -2.59 34.79
N CYS A 205 -12.57 -3.89 34.59
CA CYS A 205 -12.88 -4.90 35.61
C CYS A 205 -11.90 -4.87 36.79
N GLU A 206 -10.64 -4.51 36.55
CA GLU A 206 -9.61 -4.44 37.60
C GLU A 206 -9.75 -3.19 38.51
N GLN A 207 -10.31 -2.12 37.96
CA GLN A 207 -10.56 -0.87 38.69
C GLN A 207 -11.77 -0.96 39.67
N LYS A 208 -12.59 -2.03 39.61
CA LYS A 208 -13.76 -2.27 40.46
C LYS A 208 -13.48 -3.15 41.69
N LYS A 209 -12.23 -3.55 41.87
CA LYS A 209 -11.75 -4.23 43.09
C LYS A 209 -10.90 -3.27 43.91
#